data_37a93b18fd3aa26dbdf7c9aa98475f00
#
_entry.id   37a93b18fd3aa26dbdf7c9aa98475f00
#
_cell.length_a   1.000
_cell.length_b   1.000
_cell.length_c   1.000
_cell.angle_alpha   90.00
_cell.angle_beta   90.00
_cell.angle_gamma   90.00
#
_symmetry.space_group_name_H-M   'P 1'
#
loop_
_entity.id
_entity.type
_entity.pdbx_description
1 polymer ?
#
loop_
_entity_poly.entity_id
_entity_poly.type
_entity_poly.pdbx_seq_one_letter_code
_entity_poly.pdbx_strand_id
1 'polypeptide(L)'
;EDSAPPDASLTIAGRSADAKVVGDLILPNLTITVDAGSNLTITDGTGIITATVGEDGVYHTALPRTGRWTVKAVLNEYTAEDSAETELGGEYTLKLFYVRIFGVCWNYGASSTVCTRLGQENDPNGFVNIDITSEPVAAVGAGSGSSPFDDYAPWAGMQEYNIVSNAVGPKQGENGFSRSSNGDVVVHIPDFWYKIVDDASGKKRYYYIADKQKTGWDKHPGSGRYVGRYNTGSGHVSRTGMSPLVSITRASARSGAKSKGSGWYEYDYASWCAIGLLYIVEYAGWDTQSKIGKGYSSGSSAISSGGTDVMTYHTGRAYGTDGATAVQYRHIENPWGNVFDWVDGVNFNGSTVYVCTDPAKYADDTSDGYTNAGTRASSSGYISALGASTTAPWAIYPSSAGGSETTYIPDYSWTSSGWLVLYVGGDWDGGSFAGLFYFNGNNSSSNSNSNIGARHLFLLHILRRVSHTTWWKFSQQDAA
;
A
#
# COMPACT_ATOMS: atom_id res chain seq x y z
N GLU A 1 -14.42 60.65 -36.09
CA GLU A 1 -13.54 59.49 -35.75
C GLU A 1 -13.37 59.50 -34.25
N ASP A 2 -14.38 59.08 -33.59
CA ASP A 2 -14.44 59.03 -32.14
C ASP A 2 -13.93 57.66 -31.70
N SER A 3 -12.62 57.58 -31.44
CA SER A 3 -12.08 56.45 -30.69
C SER A 3 -12.52 56.62 -29.23
N ALA A 4 -13.39 55.76 -28.73
CA ALA A 4 -13.70 55.73 -27.32
C ALA A 4 -12.39 55.71 -26.50
N PRO A 5 -12.30 56.40 -25.38
CA PRO A 5 -11.11 56.37 -24.56
C PRO A 5 -10.83 54.91 -24.09
N PRO A 6 -9.56 54.49 -24.03
CA PRO A 6 -9.25 53.18 -23.55
C PRO A 6 -9.82 52.97 -22.14
N ASP A 7 -10.44 51.86 -21.94
CA ASP A 7 -10.89 51.42 -20.58
C ASP A 7 -9.68 51.48 -19.66
N ALA A 8 -9.72 52.38 -18.66
CA ALA A 8 -8.63 52.61 -17.73
C ALA A 8 -8.29 51.39 -16.85
N SER A 9 -9.15 50.36 -16.83
CA SER A 9 -8.92 49.09 -16.12
C SER A 9 -8.20 48.05 -16.96
N LEU A 10 -8.07 48.27 -18.28
CA LEU A 10 -7.52 47.29 -19.24
C LEU A 10 -6.61 48.03 -20.25
N THR A 11 -5.38 48.35 -19.86
CA THR A 11 -4.41 48.99 -20.74
C THR A 11 -3.38 47.97 -21.19
N ILE A 12 -3.41 47.60 -22.47
CA ILE A 12 -2.36 46.79 -23.09
C ILE A 12 -1.66 47.69 -24.15
N ALA A 13 -0.40 48.01 -23.89
CA ALA A 13 0.52 48.70 -24.84
C ALA A 13 -0.07 49.95 -25.52
N GLY A 14 -0.85 50.76 -24.82
CA GLY A 14 -1.39 52.02 -25.34
C GLY A 14 -2.40 51.90 -26.48
N ARG A 15 -3.07 50.78 -26.63
CA ARG A 15 -4.14 50.54 -27.60
C ARG A 15 -5.51 50.50 -26.91
N SER A 16 -6.49 51.17 -27.54
CA SER A 16 -7.90 50.91 -27.25
C SER A 16 -8.24 49.52 -27.73
N ALA A 17 -8.78 48.69 -26.87
CA ALA A 17 -9.22 47.34 -27.21
C ALA A 17 -10.67 47.14 -26.77
N ASP A 18 -11.40 46.37 -27.54
CA ASP A 18 -12.70 45.84 -27.11
C ASP A 18 -12.46 45.01 -25.86
N ALA A 19 -13.17 45.32 -24.75
CA ALA A 19 -13.00 44.66 -23.47
C ALA A 19 -13.21 43.15 -23.57
N LYS A 20 -14.08 42.70 -24.48
CA LYS A 20 -14.28 41.27 -24.73
C LYS A 20 -13.09 40.60 -25.38
N VAL A 21 -12.53 41.24 -26.42
CA VAL A 21 -11.35 40.70 -27.12
C VAL A 21 -10.13 40.68 -26.21
N VAL A 22 -9.97 41.67 -25.33
CA VAL A 22 -8.90 41.69 -24.33
C VAL A 22 -9.13 40.63 -23.28
N GLY A 23 -10.40 40.44 -22.84
CA GLY A 23 -10.75 39.38 -21.92
C GLY A 23 -10.40 37.99 -22.47
N ASP A 24 -10.74 37.72 -23.72
CA ASP A 24 -10.45 36.44 -24.37
C ASP A 24 -8.93 36.23 -24.59
N LEU A 25 -8.13 37.28 -24.65
CA LEU A 25 -6.68 37.25 -24.85
C LEU A 25 -5.85 37.08 -23.57
N ILE A 26 -6.42 37.45 -22.41
CA ILE A 26 -5.64 37.50 -21.16
C ILE A 26 -6.21 36.58 -20.06
N LEU A 27 -7.44 36.16 -20.19
CA LEU A 27 -8.01 35.20 -19.23
C LEU A 27 -7.38 33.81 -19.39
N PRO A 28 -7.23 33.06 -18.29
CA PRO A 28 -6.66 31.73 -18.36
C PRO A 28 -7.60 30.77 -19.12
N ASN A 29 -7.01 29.88 -19.91
CA ASN A 29 -7.73 28.79 -20.55
C ASN A 29 -7.48 27.47 -19.82
N LEU A 30 -8.53 26.70 -19.59
CA LEU A 30 -8.47 25.40 -18.93
C LEU A 30 -8.97 24.31 -19.86
N THR A 31 -8.11 23.32 -20.08
CA THR A 31 -8.43 22.07 -20.76
C THR A 31 -8.56 20.95 -19.73
N ILE A 32 -9.66 20.24 -19.74
CA ILE A 32 -9.92 19.13 -18.83
C ILE A 32 -10.06 17.86 -19.63
N THR A 33 -9.26 16.86 -19.33
CA THR A 33 -9.36 15.52 -19.90
C THR A 33 -9.89 14.57 -18.83
N VAL A 34 -11.00 13.92 -19.10
CA VAL A 34 -11.63 12.91 -18.22
C VAL A 34 -12.60 12.06 -19.06
N ASP A 35 -13.08 10.94 -18.54
CA ASP A 35 -13.98 10.04 -19.28
C ASP A 35 -15.22 10.78 -19.83
N ALA A 36 -15.61 10.45 -21.06
CA ALA A 36 -16.79 10.98 -21.74
C ALA A 36 -18.06 10.76 -20.92
N GLY A 37 -18.96 11.72 -20.96
CA GLY A 37 -20.20 11.71 -20.17
C GLY A 37 -20.04 12.17 -18.72
N SER A 38 -18.82 12.54 -18.28
CA SER A 38 -18.57 13.09 -16.95
C SER A 38 -19.25 14.44 -16.75
N ASN A 39 -19.91 14.64 -15.63
CA ASN A 39 -20.45 15.94 -15.24
C ASN A 39 -19.37 16.72 -14.47
N LEU A 40 -19.01 17.88 -14.98
CA LEU A 40 -18.00 18.75 -14.40
C LEU A 40 -18.63 19.83 -13.53
N THR A 41 -17.96 20.13 -12.43
CA THR A 41 -18.13 21.34 -11.61
C THR A 41 -16.77 22.00 -11.47
N ILE A 42 -16.61 23.21 -12.00
CA ILE A 42 -15.37 23.98 -11.99
C ILE A 42 -15.61 25.20 -11.13
N THR A 43 -14.86 25.40 -10.06
CA THR A 43 -15.12 26.47 -9.08
C THR A 43 -13.82 27.02 -8.49
N ASP A 44 -13.83 28.33 -8.17
CA ASP A 44 -12.83 29.02 -7.36
C ASP A 44 -13.35 29.36 -5.94
N GLY A 45 -14.48 28.79 -5.56
CA GLY A 45 -15.15 29.06 -4.30
C GLY A 45 -16.15 30.24 -4.36
N THR A 46 -16.12 31.06 -5.40
CA THR A 46 -17.01 32.21 -5.59
C THR A 46 -17.88 32.12 -6.86
N GLY A 47 -17.41 31.43 -7.88
CA GLY A 47 -18.12 31.15 -9.13
C GLY A 47 -18.14 29.67 -9.43
N ILE A 48 -19.15 29.22 -10.21
CA ILE A 48 -19.29 27.82 -10.62
C ILE A 48 -19.56 27.76 -12.12
N ILE A 49 -18.79 26.91 -12.83
CA ILE A 49 -19.04 26.51 -14.21
C ILE A 49 -19.41 25.03 -14.17
N THR A 50 -20.51 24.65 -14.83
CA THR A 50 -20.91 23.24 -14.96
C THR A 50 -20.97 22.84 -16.43
N ALA A 51 -20.55 21.61 -16.72
CA ALA A 51 -20.54 21.07 -18.08
C ALA A 51 -20.68 19.54 -18.04
N THR A 52 -21.00 18.94 -19.18
CA THR A 52 -20.87 17.50 -19.41
C THR A 52 -19.84 17.29 -20.51
N VAL A 53 -18.89 16.40 -20.28
CA VAL A 53 -17.79 16.11 -21.20
C VAL A 53 -18.31 15.34 -22.41
N GLY A 54 -17.93 15.76 -23.61
CA GLY A 54 -18.30 15.13 -24.87
C GLY A 54 -17.64 13.77 -25.09
N GLU A 55 -17.93 13.16 -26.26
CA GLU A 55 -17.44 11.82 -26.64
C GLU A 55 -15.90 11.73 -26.78
N ASP A 56 -15.24 12.87 -27.05
CA ASP A 56 -13.78 12.99 -27.12
C ASP A 56 -13.06 12.96 -25.77
N GLY A 57 -13.82 13.01 -24.66
CA GLY A 57 -13.24 13.02 -23.32
C GLY A 57 -12.55 14.34 -22.95
N VAL A 58 -12.78 15.42 -23.70
CA VAL A 58 -12.10 16.70 -23.49
C VAL A 58 -13.12 17.83 -23.33
N TYR A 59 -12.86 18.74 -22.39
CA TYR A 59 -13.64 19.96 -22.20
C TYR A 59 -12.71 21.16 -22.11
N HIS A 60 -13.01 22.20 -22.88
CA HIS A 60 -12.27 23.47 -22.91
C HIS A 60 -13.13 24.60 -22.37
N THR A 61 -12.56 25.47 -21.56
CA THR A 61 -13.21 26.68 -21.08
C THR A 61 -12.22 27.78 -20.79
N ALA A 62 -12.58 29.03 -21.07
CA ALA A 62 -11.91 30.20 -20.52
C ALA A 62 -12.42 30.42 -19.09
N LEU A 63 -11.52 30.68 -18.16
CA LEU A 63 -11.86 30.99 -16.79
C LEU A 63 -12.12 32.49 -16.64
N PRO A 64 -13.16 32.92 -15.90
CA PRO A 64 -13.51 34.33 -15.82
C PRO A 64 -12.54 35.18 -15.03
N ARG A 65 -11.57 34.58 -14.35
CA ARG A 65 -10.52 35.27 -13.55
C ARG A 65 -9.37 34.34 -13.23
N THR A 66 -8.28 34.90 -12.73
CA THR A 66 -7.13 34.16 -12.20
C THR A 66 -7.39 33.64 -10.78
N GLY A 67 -6.51 32.75 -10.31
CA GLY A 67 -6.52 32.17 -8.97
C GLY A 67 -6.65 30.66 -8.98
N ARG A 68 -6.94 30.09 -7.82
CA ARG A 68 -7.09 28.64 -7.69
C ARG A 68 -8.47 28.17 -8.16
N TRP A 69 -8.47 27.33 -9.16
CA TRP A 69 -9.67 26.67 -9.68
C TRP A 69 -9.64 25.18 -9.40
N THR A 70 -10.71 24.67 -8.83
CA THR A 70 -10.91 23.24 -8.56
C THR A 70 -11.89 22.68 -9.56
N VAL A 71 -11.54 21.57 -10.18
CA VAL A 71 -12.38 20.81 -11.11
C VAL A 71 -12.78 19.50 -10.44
N LYS A 72 -14.09 19.32 -10.30
CA LYS A 72 -14.68 18.07 -9.85
C LYS A 72 -15.45 17.44 -11.00
N ALA A 73 -15.11 16.19 -11.33
CA ALA A 73 -15.81 15.38 -12.32
C ALA A 73 -16.58 14.25 -11.61
N VAL A 74 -17.81 14.00 -12.04
CA VAL A 74 -18.67 12.91 -11.54
C VAL A 74 -19.17 12.10 -12.72
N LEU A 75 -18.94 10.77 -12.69
CA LEU A 75 -19.49 9.82 -13.63
C LEU A 75 -20.03 8.61 -12.86
N ASN A 76 -21.33 8.37 -12.94
CA ASN A 76 -22.02 7.39 -12.10
C ASN A 76 -21.74 7.63 -10.59
N GLU A 77 -21.18 6.65 -9.90
CA GLU A 77 -20.79 6.74 -8.47
C GLU A 77 -19.34 7.23 -8.24
N TYR A 78 -18.57 7.41 -9.31
CA TYR A 78 -17.16 7.80 -9.23
C TYR A 78 -17.01 9.31 -9.26
N THR A 79 -16.06 9.81 -8.47
CA THR A 79 -15.68 11.22 -8.42
C THR A 79 -14.18 11.34 -8.59
N ALA A 80 -13.73 12.26 -9.45
CA ALA A 80 -12.34 12.69 -9.56
C ALA A 80 -12.29 14.22 -9.34
N GLU A 81 -11.21 14.69 -8.74
CA GLU A 81 -11.01 16.11 -8.44
C GLU A 81 -9.54 16.47 -8.60
N ASP A 82 -9.29 17.65 -9.17
CA ASP A 82 -7.95 18.25 -9.28
C ASP A 82 -8.09 19.77 -9.29
N SER A 83 -6.97 20.52 -9.15
CA SER A 83 -6.98 21.97 -9.14
C SER A 83 -5.77 22.55 -9.81
N ALA A 84 -5.92 23.73 -10.39
CA ALA A 84 -4.84 24.54 -10.96
C ALA A 84 -4.82 25.94 -10.34
N GLU A 85 -3.62 26.46 -10.09
CA GLU A 85 -3.39 27.87 -9.79
C GLU A 85 -3.19 28.58 -11.13
N THR A 86 -4.00 29.58 -11.45
CA THR A 86 -4.04 30.17 -12.79
C THR A 86 -3.67 31.64 -12.80
N GLU A 87 -2.94 32.05 -13.83
CA GLU A 87 -2.50 33.42 -14.09
C GLU A 87 -3.05 33.91 -15.44
N LEU A 88 -3.01 35.23 -15.69
CA LEU A 88 -3.46 35.83 -16.92
C LEU A 88 -2.71 35.28 -18.13
N GLY A 89 -3.45 34.93 -19.18
CA GLY A 89 -2.88 34.39 -20.42
C GLY A 89 -2.33 32.97 -20.33
N GLY A 90 -2.50 32.30 -19.17
CA GLY A 90 -2.02 30.93 -18.97
C GLY A 90 -2.90 29.90 -19.64
N GLU A 91 -2.26 28.83 -20.15
CA GLU A 91 -2.90 27.63 -20.66
C GLU A 91 -2.68 26.50 -19.67
N TYR A 92 -3.77 25.92 -19.17
CA TYR A 92 -3.71 24.89 -18.12
C TYR A 92 -4.40 23.63 -18.61
N THR A 93 -3.81 22.47 -18.29
CA THR A 93 -4.40 21.17 -18.59
C THR A 93 -4.50 20.35 -17.31
N LEU A 94 -5.71 19.88 -16.99
CA LEU A 94 -5.97 18.94 -15.91
C LEU A 94 -6.41 17.60 -16.49
N LYS A 95 -5.79 16.52 -16.02
CA LYS A 95 -6.20 15.15 -16.35
C LYS A 95 -6.77 14.50 -15.10
N LEU A 96 -8.06 14.22 -15.11
CA LEU A 96 -8.76 13.62 -13.98
C LEU A 96 -8.94 12.12 -14.20
N PHE A 97 -8.53 11.34 -13.22
CA PHE A 97 -8.65 9.88 -13.26
C PHE A 97 -9.54 9.41 -12.11
N TYR A 98 -10.58 8.65 -12.42
CA TYR A 98 -11.43 8.01 -11.41
C TYR A 98 -10.72 6.88 -10.68
N VAL A 99 -9.80 6.21 -11.36
CA VAL A 99 -8.95 5.15 -10.82
C VAL A 99 -7.51 5.51 -11.17
N ARG A 100 -6.68 5.68 -10.15
CA ARG A 100 -5.24 5.94 -10.33
C ARG A 100 -4.49 4.63 -10.36
N ILE A 101 -3.61 4.46 -11.34
CA ILE A 101 -2.88 3.23 -11.57
C ILE A 101 -1.40 3.50 -11.64
N PHE A 102 -0.66 2.77 -10.83
CA PHE A 102 0.79 2.82 -10.69
C PHE A 102 1.37 1.45 -11.07
N GLY A 103 2.60 1.44 -11.54
CA GLY A 103 3.21 0.17 -11.89
C GLY A 103 4.73 0.20 -11.95
N VAL A 104 5.30 -1.01 -11.88
CA VAL A 104 6.74 -1.26 -12.08
C VAL A 104 6.92 -2.53 -12.90
N CYS A 105 8.03 -2.60 -13.63
CA CYS A 105 8.48 -3.78 -14.34
C CYS A 105 9.74 -4.34 -13.70
N TRP A 106 9.69 -5.58 -13.25
CA TRP A 106 10.86 -6.35 -12.85
C TRP A 106 11.39 -7.17 -14.03
N ASN A 107 12.61 -6.88 -14.46
CA ASN A 107 13.31 -7.70 -15.42
C ASN A 107 14.12 -8.78 -14.69
N TYR A 108 13.51 -9.96 -14.47
CA TYR A 108 14.17 -11.08 -13.81
C TYR A 108 15.16 -11.85 -14.73
N GLY A 109 15.30 -11.42 -15.99
CA GLY A 109 16.40 -11.84 -16.87
C GLY A 109 17.70 -11.12 -16.61
N ALA A 110 17.66 -9.99 -15.88
CA ALA A 110 18.81 -9.23 -15.42
C ALA A 110 19.02 -9.46 -13.91
N SER A 111 20.27 -9.41 -13.47
CA SER A 111 20.59 -9.60 -12.04
C SER A 111 20.37 -8.33 -11.18
N SER A 112 19.71 -7.30 -11.71
CA SER A 112 19.46 -6.05 -11.00
C SER A 112 18.44 -6.20 -9.88
N THR A 113 18.67 -5.52 -8.77
CA THR A 113 17.68 -5.35 -7.69
C THR A 113 16.64 -4.26 -7.99
N VAL A 114 16.84 -3.47 -9.07
CA VAL A 114 16.00 -2.33 -9.44
C VAL A 114 14.94 -2.77 -10.44
N CYS A 115 13.71 -2.35 -10.22
CA CYS A 115 12.61 -2.42 -11.18
C CYS A 115 12.54 -1.13 -12.01
N THR A 116 12.06 -1.23 -13.25
CA THR A 116 11.76 -0.04 -14.05
C THR A 116 10.41 0.53 -13.61
N ARG A 117 10.35 1.80 -13.22
CA ARG A 117 9.10 2.50 -12.96
C ARG A 117 8.33 2.69 -14.28
N LEU A 118 7.05 2.37 -14.26
CA LEU A 118 6.19 2.54 -15.42
C LEU A 118 5.48 3.89 -15.35
N GLY A 119 5.29 4.49 -16.51
CA GLY A 119 4.50 5.68 -16.75
C GLY A 119 3.63 5.48 -17.99
N GLN A 120 2.85 6.49 -18.37
CA GLN A 120 1.92 6.43 -19.50
C GLN A 120 2.59 6.06 -20.83
N GLU A 121 3.83 6.53 -21.05
CA GLU A 121 4.55 6.33 -22.32
C GLU A 121 5.31 5.00 -22.41
N ASN A 122 5.72 4.42 -21.26
CA ASN A 122 6.59 3.25 -21.25
C ASN A 122 5.92 1.97 -20.69
N ASP A 123 4.64 2.02 -20.33
CA ASP A 123 3.87 0.85 -19.92
C ASP A 123 3.38 0.07 -21.16
N PRO A 124 3.92 -1.13 -21.45
CA PRO A 124 3.53 -1.89 -22.63
C PRO A 124 2.11 -2.45 -22.53
N ASN A 125 1.52 -2.47 -21.34
CA ASN A 125 0.15 -2.94 -21.11
C ASN A 125 -0.87 -1.79 -21.11
N GLY A 126 -0.44 -0.53 -21.13
CA GLY A 126 -1.29 0.65 -21.20
C GLY A 126 -2.19 0.85 -19.97
N PHE A 127 -1.77 0.38 -18.79
CA PHE A 127 -2.57 0.50 -17.57
C PHE A 127 -2.23 1.74 -16.76
N VAL A 128 -0.94 2.09 -16.67
CA VAL A 128 -0.46 3.21 -15.84
C VAL A 128 -0.98 4.53 -16.38
N ASN A 129 -1.55 5.34 -15.50
CA ASN A 129 -2.09 6.66 -15.86
C ASN A 129 -1.57 7.79 -14.96
N ILE A 130 -0.74 7.48 -13.97
CA ILE A 130 -0.05 8.45 -13.13
C ILE A 130 1.45 8.29 -13.33
N ASP A 131 2.10 9.35 -13.80
CA ASP A 131 3.55 9.39 -13.98
C ASP A 131 4.22 9.81 -12.67
N ILE A 132 5.04 8.93 -12.12
CA ILE A 132 5.86 9.20 -10.94
C ILE A 132 7.28 9.53 -11.43
N THR A 133 7.71 10.74 -11.22
CA THR A 133 8.98 11.28 -11.75
C THR A 133 10.10 11.43 -10.73
N SER A 134 9.79 11.22 -9.45
CA SER A 134 10.77 11.26 -8.36
C SER A 134 10.80 9.95 -7.58
N GLU A 135 11.91 9.70 -6.90
CA GLU A 135 12.08 8.50 -6.07
C GLU A 135 11.81 8.82 -4.60
N PRO A 136 11.29 7.85 -3.82
CA PRO A 136 11.14 8.01 -2.38
C PRO A 136 12.51 8.17 -1.69
N VAL A 137 12.53 9.02 -0.67
CA VAL A 137 13.69 9.26 0.20
C VAL A 137 13.31 8.90 1.63
N ALA A 138 13.97 7.89 2.17
CA ALA A 138 13.78 7.45 3.54
C ALA A 138 14.42 8.43 4.53
N ALA A 139 13.77 8.67 5.68
CA ALA A 139 14.29 9.53 6.74
C ALA A 139 15.34 8.83 7.62
N VAL A 140 16.15 9.61 8.31
CA VAL A 140 17.01 9.15 9.41
C VAL A 140 16.62 9.91 10.68
N GLY A 141 16.15 9.18 11.69
CA GLY A 141 15.65 9.75 12.94
C GLY A 141 14.52 10.76 12.69
N ALA A 142 14.59 11.93 13.30
CA ALA A 142 13.64 13.03 13.11
C ALA A 142 13.91 13.86 11.85
N GLY A 143 14.82 13.40 10.95
CA GLY A 143 15.09 14.06 9.68
C GLY A 143 13.90 13.95 8.71
N SER A 144 13.95 14.75 7.66
CA SER A 144 12.92 14.72 6.61
C SER A 144 13.10 13.50 5.70
N GLY A 145 11.98 12.94 5.29
CA GLY A 145 11.85 12.00 4.18
C GLY A 145 10.83 12.56 3.19
N SER A 146 10.67 11.90 2.05
CA SER A 146 9.65 12.24 1.06
C SER A 146 9.31 11.04 0.19
N SER A 147 8.07 10.94 -0.25
CA SER A 147 7.66 9.99 -1.27
C SER A 147 6.62 10.62 -2.18
N PRO A 148 6.76 10.46 -3.50
CA PRO A 148 5.73 10.92 -4.43
C PRO A 148 4.40 10.17 -4.25
N PHE A 149 4.38 9.10 -3.45
CA PHE A 149 3.19 8.32 -3.13
C PHE A 149 2.48 8.81 -1.85
N ASP A 150 2.98 9.83 -1.18
CA ASP A 150 2.37 10.36 0.06
C ASP A 150 1.00 10.99 -0.18
N ASP A 151 0.74 11.44 -1.41
CA ASP A 151 -0.54 12.03 -1.81
C ASP A 151 -1.51 11.02 -2.47
N TYR A 152 -1.09 9.77 -2.64
CA TYR A 152 -1.89 8.78 -3.36
C TYR A 152 -2.31 7.60 -2.49
N ALA A 153 -3.60 7.24 -2.56
CA ALA A 153 -4.05 5.96 -2.02
C ALA A 153 -3.46 4.80 -2.86
N PRO A 154 -3.16 3.64 -2.24
CA PRO A 154 -3.40 3.32 -0.82
C PRO A 154 -2.35 3.87 0.16
N TRP A 155 -1.17 4.30 -0.29
CA TRP A 155 -0.02 4.69 0.56
C TRP A 155 -0.35 5.82 1.53
N ALA A 156 -1.02 6.88 1.07
CA ALA A 156 -1.46 8.01 1.90
C ALA A 156 -2.38 7.58 3.06
N GLY A 157 -3.09 6.50 2.88
CA GLY A 157 -4.01 5.94 3.89
C GLY A 157 -3.36 4.96 4.86
N MET A 158 -2.06 4.65 4.71
CA MET A 158 -1.31 3.83 5.67
C MET A 158 -0.97 4.70 6.89
N GLN A 159 -1.85 4.72 7.87
CA GLN A 159 -1.79 5.57 9.05
C GLN A 159 -1.91 4.73 10.32
N GLU A 160 -1.40 5.25 11.44
CA GLU A 160 -1.49 4.60 12.74
C GLU A 160 -2.86 4.83 13.39
N TYR A 161 -3.39 3.78 14.00
CA TYR A 161 -4.63 3.80 14.78
C TYR A 161 -4.44 3.06 16.11
N ASN A 162 -5.23 3.43 17.12
CA ASN A 162 -5.41 2.55 18.26
C ASN A 162 -6.55 1.57 17.99
N ILE A 163 -6.39 0.32 18.46
CA ILE A 163 -7.53 -0.61 18.60
C ILE A 163 -7.90 -0.67 20.06
N VAL A 164 -9.09 -0.20 20.41
CA VAL A 164 -9.61 -0.11 21.77
C VAL A 164 -10.90 -0.92 21.85
N SER A 165 -10.96 -1.87 22.78
CA SER A 165 -12.15 -2.72 22.98
C SER A 165 -12.65 -3.38 21.69
N ASN A 166 -11.73 -3.90 20.88
CA ASN A 166 -11.97 -4.55 19.58
C ASN A 166 -12.64 -3.64 18.52
N ALA A 167 -12.42 -2.35 18.61
CA ALA A 167 -12.88 -1.38 17.63
C ALA A 167 -11.72 -0.44 17.23
N VAL A 168 -11.78 0.07 16.00
CA VAL A 168 -10.85 1.11 15.53
C VAL A 168 -11.14 2.39 16.33
N GLY A 169 -10.13 2.86 17.02
CA GLY A 169 -10.13 4.06 17.85
C GLY A 169 -9.47 5.25 17.14
N PRO A 170 -8.90 6.19 17.90
CA PRO A 170 -8.32 7.39 17.32
C PRO A 170 -7.11 7.10 16.44
N LYS A 171 -6.98 7.90 15.39
CA LYS A 171 -5.84 7.93 14.48
C LYS A 171 -4.71 8.79 15.07
N GLN A 172 -3.48 8.56 14.68
CA GLN A 172 -2.35 9.41 15.01
C GLN A 172 -2.65 10.90 14.70
N GLY A 173 -2.38 11.76 15.65
CA GLY A 173 -2.70 13.19 15.60
C GLY A 173 -4.09 13.55 16.12
N GLU A 174 -4.96 12.59 16.37
CA GLU A 174 -6.28 12.82 16.97
C GLU A 174 -6.21 12.74 18.51
N ASN A 175 -7.16 13.41 19.17
CA ASN A 175 -7.27 13.37 20.62
C ASN A 175 -7.54 11.94 21.11
N GLY A 176 -6.76 11.52 22.10
CA GLY A 176 -6.85 10.17 22.68
C GLY A 176 -5.93 9.14 22.00
N PHE A 177 -5.28 9.43 20.88
CA PHE A 177 -4.26 8.53 20.35
C PHE A 177 -3.07 8.40 21.29
N SER A 178 -2.60 7.17 21.50
CA SER A 178 -1.40 6.91 22.31
C SER A 178 -0.68 5.64 21.83
N ARG A 179 0.63 5.71 21.70
CA ARG A 179 1.45 4.55 21.39
C ARG A 179 1.71 3.65 22.60
N SER A 180 1.42 4.11 23.81
CA SER A 180 1.77 3.41 25.06
C SER A 180 0.57 2.98 25.92
N SER A 181 -0.54 3.70 25.92
CA SER A 181 -1.57 3.57 26.95
C SER A 181 -3.01 3.37 26.45
N ASN A 182 -3.30 3.57 25.17
CA ASN A 182 -4.67 3.48 24.66
C ASN A 182 -4.87 2.32 23.67
N GLY A 183 -4.93 1.08 24.19
CA GLY A 183 -5.10 -0.12 23.35
C GLY A 183 -3.83 -0.49 22.59
N ASP A 184 -3.98 -1.21 21.50
CA ASP A 184 -2.88 -1.60 20.63
C ASP A 184 -2.69 -0.59 19.49
N VAL A 185 -1.46 -0.40 19.07
CA VAL A 185 -1.15 0.45 17.91
C VAL A 185 -1.03 -0.41 16.66
N VAL A 186 -1.79 -0.07 15.66
CA VAL A 186 -1.84 -0.76 14.38
C VAL A 186 -1.68 0.23 13.23
N VAL A 187 -1.24 -0.27 12.08
CA VAL A 187 -1.19 0.48 10.82
C VAL A 187 -2.26 -0.06 9.88
N HIS A 188 -3.09 0.83 9.38
CA HIS A 188 -4.09 0.49 8.37
C HIS A 188 -3.42 0.24 7.02
N ILE A 189 -3.75 -0.85 6.36
CA ILE A 189 -3.44 -1.10 4.95
C ILE A 189 -4.74 -0.87 4.18
N PRO A 190 -4.93 0.27 3.50
CA PRO A 190 -6.17 0.55 2.78
C PRO A 190 -6.49 -0.47 1.71
N ASP A 191 -7.75 -0.51 1.29
CA ASP A 191 -8.15 -1.30 0.13
C ASP A 191 -7.42 -0.84 -1.12
N PHE A 192 -6.93 -1.79 -1.90
CA PHE A 192 -6.39 -1.55 -3.23
C PHE A 192 -6.62 -2.76 -4.13
N TRP A 193 -6.60 -2.50 -5.43
CA TRP A 193 -6.71 -3.51 -6.47
C TRP A 193 -5.36 -3.69 -7.14
N TYR A 194 -5.12 -4.89 -7.63
CA TYR A 194 -3.84 -5.21 -8.25
C TYR A 194 -4.01 -6.01 -9.52
N LYS A 195 -2.98 -5.97 -10.35
CA LYS A 195 -2.79 -6.86 -11.48
C LYS A 195 -1.32 -7.18 -11.63
N ILE A 196 -1.04 -8.47 -11.88
CA ILE A 196 0.32 -8.93 -12.19
C ILE A 196 0.27 -9.53 -13.59
N VAL A 197 1.18 -9.07 -14.46
CA VAL A 197 1.33 -9.57 -15.82
C VAL A 197 2.73 -10.16 -15.96
N ASP A 198 2.81 -11.45 -16.31
CA ASP A 198 4.07 -12.15 -16.49
C ASP A 198 4.35 -12.31 -18.00
N ASP A 199 5.43 -11.70 -18.47
CA ASP A 199 5.99 -11.92 -19.80
C ASP A 199 7.17 -12.88 -19.67
N ALA A 200 6.88 -14.18 -19.66
CA ALA A 200 7.87 -15.22 -19.53
C ALA A 200 8.89 -15.22 -20.69
N SER A 201 8.48 -14.81 -21.89
CA SER A 201 9.35 -14.76 -23.08
C SER A 201 10.39 -13.63 -22.95
N GLY A 202 9.98 -12.48 -22.43
CA GLY A 202 10.86 -11.34 -22.16
C GLY A 202 11.55 -11.38 -20.80
N LYS A 203 11.25 -12.41 -19.98
CA LYS A 203 11.70 -12.52 -18.61
C LYS A 203 11.38 -11.28 -17.78
N LYS A 204 10.15 -10.77 -17.91
CA LYS A 204 9.65 -9.57 -17.25
C LYS A 204 8.37 -9.87 -16.50
N ARG A 205 8.21 -9.24 -15.34
CA ARG A 205 6.97 -9.26 -14.58
C ARG A 205 6.58 -7.84 -14.24
N TYR A 206 5.33 -7.52 -14.53
CA TYR A 206 4.76 -6.21 -14.33
C TYR A 206 3.83 -6.27 -13.13
N TYR A 207 4.03 -5.36 -12.17
CA TYR A 207 3.22 -5.24 -10.97
C TYR A 207 2.47 -3.92 -11.03
N TYR A 208 1.14 -3.99 -10.88
CA TYR A 208 0.28 -2.82 -10.93
C TYR A 208 -0.58 -2.73 -9.68
N ILE A 209 -0.79 -1.50 -9.21
CA ILE A 209 -1.71 -1.15 -8.13
C ILE A 209 -2.68 -0.10 -8.64
N ALA A 210 -3.98 -0.30 -8.34
CA ALA A 210 -5.04 0.67 -8.54
C ALA A 210 -5.63 1.08 -7.18
N ASP A 211 -5.86 2.37 -6.99
CA ASP A 211 -6.40 2.94 -5.74
C ASP A 211 -7.88 2.64 -5.52
N LYS A 212 -8.59 2.21 -6.56
CA LYS A 212 -10.02 1.87 -6.54
C LYS A 212 -10.29 0.65 -7.40
N GLN A 213 -11.49 0.12 -7.28
CA GLN A 213 -11.95 -1.00 -8.11
C GLN A 213 -11.83 -0.68 -9.59
N LYS A 214 -11.25 -1.62 -10.34
CA LYS A 214 -11.15 -1.59 -11.80
C LYS A 214 -11.64 -2.92 -12.36
N THR A 215 -12.41 -2.86 -13.42
CA THR A 215 -12.93 -4.06 -14.10
C THR A 215 -11.78 -4.98 -14.56
N GLY A 216 -11.86 -6.26 -14.22
CA GLY A 216 -10.84 -7.26 -14.54
C GLY A 216 -9.58 -7.20 -13.67
N TRP A 217 -9.64 -6.48 -12.53
CA TRP A 217 -8.61 -6.46 -11.48
C TRP A 217 -9.18 -7.03 -10.19
N ASP A 218 -8.35 -7.71 -9.43
CA ASP A 218 -8.73 -8.27 -8.15
C ASP A 218 -8.38 -7.31 -7.00
N LYS A 219 -9.24 -7.25 -5.98
CA LYS A 219 -8.88 -6.63 -4.72
C LYS A 219 -7.80 -7.47 -4.04
N HIS A 220 -6.72 -6.83 -3.56
CA HIS A 220 -5.67 -7.56 -2.88
C HIS A 220 -6.18 -8.15 -1.55
N PRO A 221 -6.04 -9.46 -1.30
CA PRO A 221 -6.66 -10.11 -0.12
C PRO A 221 -6.05 -9.65 1.21
N GLY A 222 -4.85 -9.07 1.20
CA GLY A 222 -4.20 -8.47 2.37
C GLY A 222 -4.50 -7.00 2.61
N SER A 223 -5.34 -6.37 1.76
CA SER A 223 -5.78 -4.99 1.93
C SER A 223 -7.03 -4.86 2.81
N GLY A 224 -7.36 -3.65 3.26
CA GLY A 224 -8.48 -3.39 4.17
C GLY A 224 -8.24 -3.94 5.58
N ARG A 225 -6.99 -4.03 6.02
CA ARG A 225 -6.57 -4.67 7.27
C ARG A 225 -5.74 -3.73 8.13
N TYR A 226 -5.62 -4.07 9.41
CA TYR A 226 -4.82 -3.33 10.39
C TYR A 226 -3.71 -4.23 10.93
N VAL A 227 -2.47 -3.94 10.59
CA VAL A 227 -1.29 -4.72 11.01
C VAL A 227 -0.65 -4.05 12.23
N GLY A 228 -0.23 -4.82 13.24
CA GLY A 228 0.46 -4.29 14.41
C GLY A 228 1.64 -3.40 13.99
N ARG A 229 1.70 -2.17 14.52
CA ARG A 229 2.84 -1.29 14.29
C ARG A 229 4.14 -1.92 14.75
N TYR A 230 4.11 -2.59 15.90
CA TYR A 230 5.26 -3.20 16.54
C TYR A 230 5.19 -4.72 16.49
N ASN A 231 6.35 -5.39 16.62
CA ASN A 231 6.38 -6.79 17.00
C ASN A 231 5.55 -6.99 18.26
N THR A 232 4.82 -8.08 18.36
CA THR A 232 3.99 -8.39 19.52
C THR A 232 4.83 -8.44 20.78
N GLY A 233 4.49 -7.64 21.78
CA GLY A 233 5.14 -7.62 23.07
C GLY A 233 4.51 -8.56 24.09
N SER A 234 5.11 -8.65 25.26
CA SER A 234 4.58 -9.41 26.41
C SER A 234 3.12 -9.06 26.69
N GLY A 235 2.29 -10.05 26.97
CA GLY A 235 0.85 -9.88 27.15
C GLY A 235 0.07 -9.74 25.83
N HIS A 236 0.68 -10.09 24.71
CA HIS A 236 0.07 -10.01 23.38
C HIS A 236 -0.40 -8.60 23.01
N VAL A 237 0.48 -7.60 23.19
CA VAL A 237 0.17 -6.21 22.87
C VAL A 237 1.12 -5.65 21.80
N SER A 238 0.62 -4.72 20.98
CA SER A 238 1.41 -3.92 20.03
C SER A 238 1.50 -2.49 20.57
N ARG A 239 2.54 -2.21 21.38
CA ARG A 239 2.77 -0.92 22.04
C ARG A 239 4.25 -0.57 22.05
N THR A 240 4.56 0.70 22.23
CA THR A 240 5.93 1.17 22.45
C THR A 240 6.48 0.69 23.77
N GLY A 241 7.81 0.50 23.86
CA GLY A 241 8.54 0.13 25.07
C GLY A 241 8.38 -1.33 25.50
N MET A 242 7.79 -2.18 24.66
CA MET A 242 7.59 -3.59 24.99
C MET A 242 8.73 -4.45 24.46
N SER A 243 9.24 -5.37 25.27
CA SER A 243 10.12 -6.44 24.77
C SER A 243 9.30 -7.36 23.87
N PRO A 244 9.83 -7.76 22.69
CA PRO A 244 9.15 -8.70 21.82
C PRO A 244 8.84 -10.02 22.54
N LEU A 245 7.64 -10.54 22.32
CA LEU A 245 7.24 -11.86 22.77
C LEU A 245 7.88 -12.88 21.85
N VAL A 246 8.85 -13.60 22.34
CA VAL A 246 9.63 -14.60 21.60
C VAL A 246 9.52 -15.97 22.24
N SER A 247 10.17 -16.97 21.64
CA SER A 247 10.13 -18.37 22.10
C SER A 247 8.70 -18.92 22.12
N ILE A 248 7.92 -18.56 21.13
CA ILE A 248 6.54 -19.00 20.92
C ILE A 248 6.41 -19.74 19.60
N THR A 249 5.55 -20.74 19.54
CA THR A 249 5.19 -21.41 18.29
C THR A 249 4.18 -20.56 17.51
N ARG A 250 4.04 -20.80 16.20
CA ARG A 250 2.99 -20.15 15.39
C ARG A 250 1.59 -20.39 15.95
N ALA A 251 1.29 -21.61 16.40
CA ALA A 251 0.01 -21.92 17.04
C ALA A 251 -0.23 -21.11 18.33
N SER A 252 0.83 -20.88 19.13
CA SER A 252 0.74 -20.06 20.34
C SER A 252 0.53 -18.59 20.00
N ALA A 253 1.22 -18.05 18.98
CA ALA A 253 1.01 -16.69 18.47
C ALA A 253 -0.43 -16.49 17.99
N ARG A 254 -0.95 -17.42 17.18
CA ARG A 254 -2.36 -17.44 16.71
C ARG A 254 -3.35 -17.47 17.88
N SER A 255 -3.13 -18.33 18.88
CA SER A 255 -4.00 -18.42 20.05
C SER A 255 -3.95 -17.14 20.88
N GLY A 256 -2.77 -16.56 21.08
CA GLY A 256 -2.57 -15.31 21.79
C GLY A 256 -3.28 -14.14 21.12
N ALA A 257 -3.18 -14.04 19.79
CA ALA A 257 -3.92 -13.04 19.04
C ALA A 257 -5.45 -13.19 19.22
N LYS A 258 -5.97 -14.41 19.03
CA LYS A 258 -7.41 -14.71 19.22
C LYS A 258 -7.90 -14.43 20.64
N SER A 259 -7.07 -14.60 21.65
CA SER A 259 -7.44 -14.35 23.05
C SER A 259 -7.75 -12.87 23.34
N LYS A 260 -7.31 -11.94 22.49
CA LYS A 260 -7.61 -10.51 22.59
C LYS A 260 -9.07 -10.18 22.30
N GLY A 261 -9.78 -11.06 21.57
CA GLY A 261 -11.18 -10.89 21.21
C GLY A 261 -11.46 -10.91 19.71
N SER A 262 -12.69 -10.52 19.38
CA SER A 262 -13.17 -10.54 17.99
C SER A 262 -12.36 -9.62 17.09
N GLY A 263 -12.02 -10.09 15.90
CA GLY A 263 -11.24 -9.34 14.90
C GLY A 263 -9.73 -9.51 15.02
N TRP A 264 -9.22 -10.07 16.12
CA TRP A 264 -7.79 -10.27 16.30
C TRP A 264 -7.30 -11.60 15.76
N TYR A 265 -6.20 -11.54 15.00
CA TYR A 265 -5.53 -12.67 14.37
C TYR A 265 -4.02 -12.49 14.45
N GLU A 266 -3.29 -13.56 14.17
CA GLU A 266 -1.87 -13.52 13.88
C GLU A 266 -1.64 -12.84 12.53
N TYR A 267 -0.48 -12.16 12.37
CA TYR A 267 -0.03 -11.60 11.09
C TYR A 267 -0.11 -12.66 9.99
N ASP A 268 -0.68 -12.31 8.86
CA ASP A 268 -0.91 -13.28 7.80
C ASP A 268 -0.17 -12.99 6.51
N TYR A 269 -0.05 -14.04 5.73
CA TYR A 269 0.68 -14.05 4.47
C TYR A 269 0.10 -13.07 3.45
N ALA A 270 -1.21 -12.91 3.40
CA ALA A 270 -1.85 -11.97 2.51
C ALA A 270 -1.48 -10.52 2.84
N SER A 271 -1.42 -10.17 4.13
CA SER A 271 -0.99 -8.83 4.58
C SER A 271 0.49 -8.60 4.31
N TRP A 272 1.35 -9.61 4.54
CA TRP A 272 2.76 -9.52 4.20
C TRP A 272 2.98 -9.31 2.69
N CYS A 273 2.28 -10.05 1.84
CA CYS A 273 2.32 -9.86 0.38
C CYS A 273 1.79 -8.48 -0.04
N ALA A 274 0.75 -7.95 0.63
CA ALA A 274 0.23 -6.61 0.38
C ALA A 274 1.30 -5.53 0.65
N ILE A 275 1.96 -5.61 1.80
CA ILE A 275 3.05 -4.69 2.17
C ILE A 275 4.20 -4.80 1.17
N GLY A 276 4.58 -6.03 0.78
CA GLY A 276 5.61 -6.26 -0.22
C GLY A 276 5.27 -5.64 -1.58
N LEU A 277 4.03 -5.82 -2.05
CA LEU A 277 3.58 -5.25 -3.34
C LEU A 277 3.54 -3.72 -3.30
N LEU A 278 3.06 -3.13 -2.19
CA LEU A 278 3.09 -1.68 -1.98
C LEU A 278 4.52 -1.14 -2.01
N TYR A 279 5.44 -1.81 -1.33
CA TYR A 279 6.86 -1.44 -1.32
C TYR A 279 7.49 -1.50 -2.72
N ILE A 280 7.28 -2.59 -3.46
CA ILE A 280 7.87 -2.77 -4.79
C ILE A 280 7.42 -1.65 -5.74
N VAL A 281 6.14 -1.30 -5.72
CA VAL A 281 5.62 -0.22 -6.58
C VAL A 281 6.10 1.15 -6.11
N GLU A 282 6.19 1.39 -4.80
CA GLU A 282 6.67 2.66 -4.26
C GLU A 282 8.17 2.88 -4.51
N TYR A 283 9.01 1.89 -4.23
CA TYR A 283 10.48 2.02 -4.29
C TYR A 283 11.10 1.54 -5.62
N ALA A 284 10.30 1.00 -6.52
CA ALA A 284 10.76 0.44 -7.79
C ALA A 284 11.99 -0.47 -7.63
N GLY A 285 11.96 -1.39 -6.65
CA GLY A 285 13.09 -2.28 -6.38
C GLY A 285 12.86 -3.23 -5.22
N TRP A 286 13.81 -4.15 -5.06
CA TRP A 286 13.75 -5.24 -4.10
C TRP A 286 14.63 -5.03 -2.87
N ASP A 287 15.65 -4.17 -2.96
CA ASP A 287 16.64 -3.97 -1.90
C ASP A 287 16.15 -2.98 -0.85
N THR A 288 15.49 -3.52 0.18
CA THR A 288 14.94 -2.74 1.29
C THR A 288 16.03 -2.17 2.19
N GLN A 289 17.14 -2.91 2.35
CA GLN A 289 18.24 -2.49 3.19
C GLN A 289 18.95 -1.25 2.65
N SER A 290 19.20 -1.19 1.33
CA SER A 290 19.84 -0.02 0.72
C SER A 290 18.90 1.17 0.61
N LYS A 291 17.61 0.95 0.43
CA LYS A 291 16.62 2.02 0.22
C LYS A 291 16.15 2.68 1.52
N ILE A 292 16.01 1.91 2.60
CA ILE A 292 15.44 2.38 3.87
C ILE A 292 16.44 2.26 5.02
N GLY A 293 17.17 1.15 5.06
CA GLY A 293 18.14 0.84 6.09
C GLY A 293 18.16 -0.64 6.41
N LYS A 294 19.27 -1.11 6.99
CA LYS A 294 19.51 -2.52 7.26
C LYS A 294 18.57 -3.12 8.32
N GLY A 295 17.85 -2.28 9.05
CA GLY A 295 17.10 -2.71 10.22
C GLY A 295 18.01 -3.07 11.39
N TYR A 296 17.42 -3.53 12.48
CA TYR A 296 18.20 -4.08 13.59
C TYR A 296 18.57 -5.53 13.27
N SER A 297 19.66 -5.70 12.50
CA SER A 297 20.11 -6.98 11.93
C SER A 297 21.58 -7.32 12.24
N SER A 298 22.26 -6.48 13.06
CA SER A 298 23.66 -6.68 13.48
C SER A 298 23.81 -6.53 15.00
N GLY A 299 22.82 -7.05 15.72
CA GLY A 299 22.77 -7.07 17.18
C GLY A 299 23.11 -8.41 17.79
N SER A 300 22.86 -8.56 19.08
CA SER A 300 23.11 -9.81 19.85
C SER A 300 21.87 -10.32 20.59
N SER A 301 20.80 -9.56 20.60
CA SER A 301 19.50 -9.90 21.20
C SER A 301 18.44 -8.92 20.74
N ALA A 302 17.15 -9.29 20.86
CA ALA A 302 16.05 -8.41 20.51
C ALA A 302 16.05 -7.10 21.30
N ILE A 303 15.65 -6.01 20.66
CA ILE A 303 15.39 -4.72 21.28
C ILE A 303 13.90 -4.49 21.50
N SER A 304 13.57 -3.65 22.48
CA SER A 304 12.19 -3.23 22.73
C SER A 304 11.65 -2.37 21.59
N SER A 305 10.34 -2.46 21.38
CA SER A 305 9.58 -1.64 20.43
C SER A 305 9.65 -0.15 20.75
N GLY A 306 9.36 0.69 19.76
CA GLY A 306 9.34 2.15 19.88
C GLY A 306 10.64 2.82 19.45
N GLY A 307 11.59 2.06 18.89
CA GLY A 307 12.84 2.62 18.39
C GLY A 307 12.65 3.67 17.30
N THR A 308 11.56 3.58 16.55
CA THR A 308 11.21 4.54 15.47
C THR A 308 10.22 5.63 15.90
N ASP A 309 9.80 5.67 17.17
CA ASP A 309 8.79 6.64 17.64
C ASP A 309 9.28 8.10 17.59
N VAL A 310 10.59 8.30 17.56
CA VAL A 310 11.22 9.62 17.38
C VAL A 310 11.14 10.15 15.96
N MET A 311 10.79 9.31 14.99
CA MET A 311 10.71 9.69 13.59
C MET A 311 9.44 10.50 13.33
N THR A 312 9.60 11.58 12.56
CA THR A 312 8.48 12.42 12.11
C THR A 312 7.92 11.95 10.77
N TYR A 313 8.75 11.27 9.98
CA TYR A 313 8.36 10.71 8.68
C TYR A 313 8.11 9.21 8.82
N HIS A 314 7.10 8.70 8.14
CA HIS A 314 6.59 7.33 8.27
C HIS A 314 7.51 6.23 7.75
N THR A 315 8.60 6.56 7.06
CA THR A 315 9.51 5.58 6.45
C THR A 315 10.96 5.97 6.64
N GLY A 316 11.79 5.05 7.12
CA GLY A 316 13.20 5.29 7.35
C GLY A 316 13.76 4.45 8.49
N ARG A 317 14.90 4.88 9.02
CA ARG A 317 15.57 4.26 10.17
C ARG A 317 15.74 5.22 11.35
N ALA A 318 15.76 4.69 12.55
CA ALA A 318 16.08 5.46 13.75
C ALA A 318 17.53 5.99 13.70
N TYR A 319 17.87 6.89 14.61
CA TYR A 319 19.25 7.35 14.76
C TYR A 319 20.18 6.22 15.17
N GLY A 320 21.46 6.35 14.79
CA GLY A 320 22.51 5.41 15.14
C GLY A 320 23.12 4.69 13.93
N THR A 321 23.90 3.67 14.21
CA THR A 321 24.58 2.86 13.19
C THR A 321 23.56 2.02 12.43
N ASP A 322 23.62 2.06 11.10
CA ASP A 322 22.78 1.23 10.25
C ASP A 322 23.08 -0.26 10.47
N GLY A 323 22.07 -1.08 10.65
CA GLY A 323 22.16 -2.46 11.09
C GLY A 323 22.02 -2.63 12.62
N ALA A 324 22.19 -1.58 13.40
CA ALA A 324 22.03 -1.58 14.86
C ALA A 324 20.89 -0.68 15.35
N THR A 325 19.97 -0.30 14.47
CA THR A 325 18.81 0.56 14.78
C THR A 325 17.55 0.04 14.14
N ALA A 326 16.39 0.33 14.75
CA ALA A 326 15.09 0.00 14.19
C ALA A 326 14.85 0.75 12.88
N VAL A 327 14.10 0.13 11.99
CA VAL A 327 13.56 0.73 10.76
C VAL A 327 12.04 0.77 10.82
N GLN A 328 11.44 1.60 9.98
CA GLN A 328 10.00 1.53 9.69
C GLN A 328 9.73 1.73 8.21
N TYR A 329 8.70 1.06 7.73
CA TYR A 329 8.10 1.28 6.43
C TYR A 329 6.62 1.62 6.62
N ARG A 330 6.23 2.82 6.18
CA ARG A 330 4.86 3.30 6.29
C ARG A 330 4.27 3.07 7.69
N HIS A 331 4.99 3.54 8.72
CA HIS A 331 4.68 3.40 10.14
C HIS A 331 4.85 1.98 10.74
N ILE A 332 5.02 0.93 9.97
CA ILE A 332 5.26 -0.42 10.50
C ILE A 332 6.72 -0.50 10.97
N GLU A 333 6.93 -0.61 12.28
CA GLU A 333 8.26 -0.71 12.87
C GLU A 333 8.80 -2.14 12.73
N ASN A 334 10.08 -2.25 12.40
CA ASN A 334 10.81 -3.49 12.19
C ASN A 334 10.04 -4.50 11.34
N PRO A 335 9.60 -4.13 10.10
CA PRO A 335 9.08 -5.12 9.17
C PRO A 335 10.18 -6.08 8.67
N TRP A 336 11.45 -5.76 9.00
CA TRP A 336 12.62 -6.65 8.96
C TRP A 336 13.62 -6.28 10.05
N GLY A 337 14.40 -7.30 10.45
CA GLY A 337 15.31 -7.21 11.60
C GLY A 337 14.56 -7.35 12.93
N ASN A 338 15.29 -7.27 14.03
CA ASN A 338 14.87 -7.44 15.41
C ASN A 338 14.45 -8.89 15.74
N VAL A 339 13.25 -9.31 15.40
CA VAL A 339 12.79 -10.71 15.54
C VAL A 339 12.07 -11.13 14.27
N PHE A 340 12.16 -12.41 13.93
CA PHE A 340 11.30 -12.99 12.90
C PHE A 340 9.84 -12.85 13.28
N ASP A 341 8.99 -12.50 12.33
CA ASP A 341 7.54 -12.53 12.52
C ASP A 341 6.96 -13.85 11.96
N TRP A 342 6.30 -14.66 12.81
CA TRP A 342 5.48 -15.76 12.33
C TRP A 342 4.40 -15.23 11.39
N VAL A 343 4.12 -16.02 10.34
CA VAL A 343 3.09 -15.67 9.35
C VAL A 343 2.10 -16.82 9.21
N ASP A 344 0.84 -16.51 9.41
CA ASP A 344 -0.27 -17.44 9.24
C ASP A 344 -0.84 -17.44 7.81
N GLY A 345 -1.72 -18.38 7.48
CA GLY A 345 -2.35 -18.43 6.14
C GLY A 345 -1.43 -18.94 5.03
N VAL A 346 -0.26 -19.49 5.36
CA VAL A 346 0.62 -20.20 4.42
C VAL A 346 1.23 -21.43 5.06
N ASN A 347 1.24 -22.53 4.33
CA ASN A 347 1.89 -23.81 4.69
C ASN A 347 2.66 -24.35 3.51
N PHE A 348 3.69 -25.15 3.79
CA PHE A 348 4.46 -25.86 2.79
C PHE A 348 4.39 -27.37 3.05
N ASN A 349 4.33 -28.13 1.96
CA ASN A 349 4.63 -29.57 2.02
C ASN A 349 5.67 -29.88 0.95
N GLY A 350 6.90 -30.07 1.39
CA GLY A 350 8.06 -30.09 0.49
C GLY A 350 8.15 -28.78 -0.29
N SER A 351 8.13 -28.85 -1.61
CA SER A 351 8.18 -27.68 -2.49
C SER A 351 6.81 -27.05 -2.76
N THR A 352 5.71 -27.66 -2.39
CA THR A 352 4.36 -27.13 -2.66
C THR A 352 4.01 -26.02 -1.67
N VAL A 353 3.51 -24.89 -2.20
CA VAL A 353 3.03 -23.73 -1.45
C VAL A 353 1.52 -23.76 -1.36
N TYR A 354 0.97 -23.77 -0.16
CA TYR A 354 -0.45 -23.70 0.11
C TYR A 354 -0.78 -22.39 0.80
N VAL A 355 -1.75 -21.62 0.27
CA VAL A 355 -2.14 -20.31 0.81
C VAL A 355 -3.62 -20.27 1.14
N CYS A 356 -3.96 -19.50 2.19
CA CYS A 356 -5.33 -19.30 2.65
C CYS A 356 -5.50 -17.82 3.04
N THR A 357 -6.65 -17.24 2.70
CA THR A 357 -6.99 -15.84 3.03
C THR A 357 -8.12 -15.71 4.03
N ASP A 358 -8.65 -16.87 4.50
CA ASP A 358 -9.72 -16.94 5.49
C ASP A 358 -9.11 -17.26 6.88
N PRO A 359 -9.02 -16.29 7.81
CA PRO A 359 -8.41 -16.50 9.12
C PRO A 359 -9.12 -17.54 9.98
N ALA A 360 -10.37 -17.89 9.68
CA ALA A 360 -11.10 -18.95 10.39
C ALA A 360 -10.55 -20.35 10.08
N LYS A 361 -9.84 -20.50 8.96
CA LYS A 361 -9.26 -21.77 8.48
C LYS A 361 -7.77 -21.91 8.76
N TYR A 362 -7.13 -20.89 9.34
CA TYR A 362 -5.69 -20.95 9.59
C TYR A 362 -5.34 -22.09 10.54
N ALA A 363 -4.48 -22.97 10.07
CA ALA A 363 -4.00 -24.15 10.78
C ALA A 363 -2.60 -24.52 10.32
N ASP A 364 -1.89 -25.29 11.14
CA ASP A 364 -0.55 -25.77 10.83
C ASP A 364 -0.60 -27.12 10.12
N ASP A 365 0.44 -27.40 9.33
CA ASP A 365 0.75 -28.71 8.77
C ASP A 365 -0.42 -29.36 7.99
N THR A 366 -1.19 -28.54 7.27
CA THR A 366 -2.35 -28.96 6.49
C THR A 366 -2.49 -28.20 5.19
N SER A 367 -3.15 -28.81 4.23
CA SER A 367 -3.65 -28.17 3.00
C SER A 367 -5.18 -28.00 3.01
N ASP A 368 -5.87 -28.46 4.06
CA ASP A 368 -7.33 -28.39 4.13
C ASP A 368 -7.81 -26.94 4.20
N GLY A 369 -8.62 -26.54 3.23
CA GLY A 369 -9.10 -25.16 3.11
C GLY A 369 -8.07 -24.16 2.56
N TYR A 370 -6.93 -24.65 2.10
CA TYR A 370 -5.88 -23.87 1.44
C TYR A 370 -5.88 -24.10 -0.08
N THR A 371 -5.40 -23.12 -0.81
CA THR A 371 -5.23 -23.19 -2.27
C THR A 371 -3.77 -23.49 -2.59
N ASN A 372 -3.49 -24.41 -3.50
CA ASN A 372 -2.15 -24.65 -4.03
C ASN A 372 -1.76 -23.45 -4.90
N ALA A 373 -0.78 -22.68 -4.46
CA ALA A 373 -0.25 -21.51 -5.15
C ALA A 373 0.89 -21.84 -6.13
N GLY A 374 1.46 -23.05 -6.04
CA GLY A 374 2.55 -23.47 -6.94
C GLY A 374 3.72 -24.09 -6.21
N THR A 375 4.89 -23.98 -6.81
CA THR A 375 6.12 -24.66 -6.36
C THR A 375 7.18 -23.63 -5.99
N ARG A 376 7.70 -23.71 -4.76
CA ARG A 376 8.81 -22.89 -4.27
C ARG A 376 10.18 -23.50 -4.62
N ALA A 377 11.23 -22.70 -4.40
CA ALA A 377 12.63 -23.15 -4.56
C ALA A 377 12.91 -24.43 -3.75
N SER A 378 13.67 -25.34 -4.35
CA SER A 378 14.09 -26.60 -3.73
C SER A 378 15.40 -26.48 -2.92
N SER A 379 16.10 -25.34 -3.01
CA SER A 379 17.34 -25.05 -2.28
C SER A 379 17.25 -23.68 -1.62
N SER A 380 17.92 -23.55 -0.47
CA SER A 380 18.09 -22.28 0.23
C SER A 380 19.12 -21.41 -0.45
N GLY A 381 18.98 -20.08 -0.35
CA GLY A 381 19.89 -19.10 -0.94
C GLY A 381 19.24 -17.73 -1.10
N TYR A 382 20.01 -16.76 -1.57
CA TYR A 382 19.46 -15.47 -1.99
C TYR A 382 18.48 -15.67 -3.16
N ILE A 383 17.37 -14.98 -3.10
CA ILE A 383 16.25 -15.18 -4.04
C ILE A 383 16.63 -14.68 -5.43
N SER A 384 16.48 -15.53 -6.45
CA SER A 384 16.75 -15.16 -7.84
C SER A 384 15.51 -15.14 -8.74
N ALA A 385 14.40 -15.78 -8.32
CA ALA A 385 13.13 -15.74 -9.02
C ALA A 385 11.96 -15.95 -8.05
N LEU A 386 10.80 -15.44 -8.44
CA LEU A 386 9.53 -15.62 -7.73
C LEU A 386 8.57 -16.52 -8.52
N GLY A 387 7.72 -17.25 -7.82
CA GLY A 387 6.65 -18.03 -8.42
C GLY A 387 5.63 -17.17 -9.15
N ALA A 388 5.04 -17.73 -10.20
CA ALA A 388 3.92 -17.15 -10.94
C ALA A 388 2.69 -18.02 -10.74
N SER A 389 1.91 -17.72 -9.69
CA SER A 389 0.70 -18.47 -9.39
C SER A 389 -0.46 -17.99 -10.25
N THR A 390 -1.19 -18.93 -10.87
CA THR A 390 -2.44 -18.63 -11.58
C THR A 390 -3.66 -18.68 -10.65
N THR A 391 -3.53 -19.38 -9.51
CA THR A 391 -4.62 -19.57 -8.52
C THR A 391 -4.55 -18.54 -7.40
N ALA A 392 -3.37 -18.02 -7.11
CA ALA A 392 -3.11 -16.98 -6.11
C ALA A 392 -2.07 -15.99 -6.64
N PRO A 393 -2.41 -15.17 -7.65
CA PRO A 393 -1.43 -14.27 -8.30
C PRO A 393 -0.78 -13.27 -7.34
N TRP A 394 -1.44 -12.93 -6.23
CA TRP A 394 -0.97 -12.04 -5.18
C TRP A 394 0.16 -12.62 -4.32
N ALA A 395 0.37 -13.95 -4.35
CA ALA A 395 1.31 -14.63 -3.47
C ALA A 395 2.77 -14.40 -3.92
N ILE A 396 3.59 -13.90 -3.02
CA ILE A 396 5.02 -13.66 -3.23
C ILE A 396 5.80 -14.81 -2.57
N TYR A 397 6.39 -15.70 -3.35
CA TYR A 397 7.23 -16.77 -2.84
C TYR A 397 8.42 -17.05 -3.76
N PRO A 398 9.60 -17.38 -3.20
CA PRO A 398 10.77 -17.74 -3.98
C PRO A 398 10.52 -19.01 -4.80
N SER A 399 10.78 -18.97 -6.10
CA SER A 399 10.75 -20.16 -6.97
C SER A 399 12.16 -20.63 -7.37
N SER A 400 13.17 -19.80 -7.16
CA SER A 400 14.59 -20.13 -7.37
C SER A 400 15.47 -19.38 -6.38
N ALA A 401 16.57 -20.04 -5.97
CA ALA A 401 17.69 -19.46 -5.26
C ALA A 401 18.91 -19.46 -6.18
N GLY A 402 19.83 -18.52 -6.01
CA GLY A 402 21.03 -18.38 -6.86
C GLY A 402 21.43 -16.92 -7.09
N GLY A 403 20.78 -15.99 -6.36
CA GLY A 403 21.18 -14.60 -6.26
C GLY A 403 22.35 -14.38 -5.31
N SER A 404 22.53 -13.14 -4.92
CA SER A 404 23.48 -12.67 -3.90
C SER A 404 22.89 -11.49 -3.13
N GLU A 405 23.58 -11.03 -2.11
CA GLU A 405 23.20 -9.83 -1.34
C GLU A 405 23.15 -8.53 -2.16
N THR A 406 23.47 -8.57 -3.46
CA THR A 406 23.46 -7.40 -4.36
C THR A 406 22.75 -7.68 -5.68
N THR A 407 22.12 -8.84 -5.84
CA THR A 407 21.48 -9.21 -7.11
C THR A 407 20.06 -9.72 -6.91
N TYR A 408 19.20 -9.49 -7.92
CA TYR A 408 17.78 -9.90 -7.98
C TYR A 408 17.01 -9.40 -6.77
N ILE A 409 16.70 -10.29 -5.82
CA ILE A 409 16.06 -9.97 -4.53
C ILE A 409 17.09 -10.32 -3.46
N PRO A 410 17.76 -9.31 -2.86
CA PRO A 410 18.94 -9.52 -2.02
C PRO A 410 18.63 -10.03 -0.61
N ASP A 411 17.46 -10.58 -0.43
CA ASP A 411 17.00 -11.22 0.80
C ASP A 411 17.12 -12.73 0.70
N TYR A 412 17.34 -13.40 1.84
CA TYR A 412 17.62 -14.83 1.84
C TYR A 412 16.35 -15.67 2.01
N SER A 413 16.33 -16.82 1.35
CA SER A 413 15.25 -17.81 1.47
C SER A 413 15.77 -19.13 2.00
N TRP A 414 15.08 -19.68 2.98
CA TRP A 414 15.35 -21.01 3.53
C TRP A 414 14.24 -21.98 3.16
N THR A 415 14.59 -23.20 2.80
CA THR A 415 13.66 -24.26 2.44
C THR A 415 14.12 -25.62 2.95
N SER A 416 13.17 -26.53 3.19
CA SER A 416 13.42 -27.92 3.58
C SER A 416 12.25 -28.80 3.11
N SER A 417 12.27 -30.08 3.44
CA SER A 417 11.24 -31.06 3.11
C SER A 417 10.22 -31.24 4.25
N GLY A 418 9.05 -31.79 3.92
CA GLY A 418 7.97 -32.07 4.89
C GLY A 418 6.99 -30.91 5.04
N TRP A 419 6.14 -31.01 6.07
CA TRP A 419 5.24 -29.93 6.47
C TRP A 419 6.02 -28.85 7.22
N LEU A 420 5.90 -27.63 6.74
CA LEU A 420 6.68 -26.48 7.24
C LEU A 420 5.79 -25.23 7.23
N VAL A 421 6.21 -24.24 8.00
CA VAL A 421 5.55 -22.96 8.18
C VAL A 421 6.51 -21.80 7.89
N LEU A 422 5.99 -20.59 7.76
CA LEU A 422 6.73 -19.39 7.36
C LEU A 422 6.95 -18.46 8.54
N TYR A 423 8.18 -17.91 8.64
CA TYR A 423 8.43 -16.63 9.27
C TYR A 423 9.25 -15.73 8.33
N VAL A 424 9.14 -14.43 8.51
CA VAL A 424 9.63 -13.40 7.58
C VAL A 424 10.47 -12.34 8.28
N GLY A 425 11.13 -11.48 7.49
CA GLY A 425 11.77 -10.25 7.93
C GLY A 425 13.24 -10.37 8.34
N GLY A 426 13.68 -11.51 8.78
CA GLY A 426 15.00 -11.65 9.42
C GLY A 426 14.98 -11.20 10.89
N ASP A 427 16.08 -11.36 11.59
CA ASP A 427 16.23 -11.07 13.02
C ASP A 427 17.45 -10.21 13.33
N TRP A 428 17.79 -10.07 14.63
CA TRP A 428 18.82 -9.16 15.10
C TRP A 428 20.24 -9.49 14.64
N ASP A 429 20.55 -10.70 14.19
CA ASP A 429 21.85 -11.12 13.66
C ASP A 429 21.81 -11.58 12.20
N GLY A 430 20.69 -11.35 11.52
CA GLY A 430 20.47 -11.75 10.13
C GLY A 430 21.37 -11.07 9.10
N GLY A 431 22.00 -9.94 9.45
CA GLY A 431 22.94 -9.22 8.58
C GLY A 431 22.33 -8.90 7.21
N SER A 432 23.04 -9.26 6.14
CA SER A 432 22.59 -9.07 4.76
C SER A 432 21.49 -10.04 4.32
N PHE A 433 21.15 -11.05 5.12
CA PHE A 433 20.05 -11.96 4.84
C PHE A 433 18.68 -11.29 5.10
N ALA A 434 18.62 -10.40 6.12
CA ALA A 434 17.40 -9.72 6.53
C ALA A 434 16.87 -8.77 5.46
N GLY A 435 15.57 -8.61 5.41
CA GLY A 435 14.87 -7.67 4.54
C GLY A 435 13.39 -7.97 4.50
N LEU A 436 12.61 -7.11 3.85
CA LEU A 436 11.15 -7.27 3.77
C LEU A 436 10.76 -8.60 3.11
N PHE A 437 11.59 -9.08 2.15
CA PHE A 437 11.34 -10.29 1.38
C PHE A 437 12.08 -11.52 1.93
N TYR A 438 12.72 -11.43 3.10
CA TYR A 438 13.30 -12.60 3.78
C TYR A 438 12.22 -13.65 4.02
N PHE A 439 12.48 -14.88 3.56
CA PHE A 439 11.49 -15.93 3.47
C PHE A 439 12.00 -17.22 4.08
N ASN A 440 11.67 -17.50 5.33
CA ASN A 440 12.10 -18.71 5.99
C ASN A 440 10.98 -19.74 6.09
N GLY A 441 10.99 -20.69 5.16
CA GLY A 441 10.05 -21.80 5.09
C GLY A 441 10.70 -23.15 5.36
N ASN A 442 11.68 -23.24 6.28
CA ASN A 442 12.37 -24.50 6.59
C ASN A 442 12.06 -25.05 8.00
N ASN A 443 11.17 -24.42 8.75
CA ASN A 443 10.89 -24.79 10.12
C ASN A 443 9.53 -25.48 10.30
N SER A 444 9.46 -26.45 11.22
CA SER A 444 8.20 -27.04 11.64
C SER A 444 7.37 -26.04 12.45
N SER A 445 6.07 -26.28 12.51
CA SER A 445 5.11 -25.49 13.32
C SER A 445 5.41 -25.50 14.82
N SER A 446 6.21 -26.46 15.31
CA SER A 446 6.63 -26.57 16.72
C SER A 446 7.88 -25.76 17.07
N ASN A 447 8.52 -25.10 16.11
CA ASN A 447 9.71 -24.27 16.38
C ASN A 447 9.35 -23.05 17.24
N SER A 448 10.27 -22.65 18.15
CA SER A 448 10.02 -21.60 19.15
C SER A 448 11.34 -21.04 19.71
N ASN A 449 12.18 -20.48 18.87
CA ASN A 449 13.47 -19.93 19.28
C ASN A 449 13.35 -18.49 19.82
N SER A 450 14.39 -18.03 20.54
CA SER A 450 14.45 -16.72 21.18
C SER A 450 14.47 -15.54 20.21
N ASN A 451 14.72 -15.79 18.93
CA ASN A 451 14.67 -14.79 17.85
C ASN A 451 13.37 -14.84 17.03
N ILE A 452 12.42 -15.70 17.38
CA ILE A 452 11.16 -15.85 16.66
C ILE A 452 10.04 -15.28 17.51
N GLY A 453 9.42 -14.24 17.01
CA GLY A 453 8.29 -13.52 17.57
C GLY A 453 7.05 -13.58 16.68
N ALA A 454 6.23 -12.56 16.82
CA ALA A 454 4.94 -12.47 16.17
C ALA A 454 4.54 -11.01 15.93
N ARG A 455 3.54 -10.80 15.09
CA ARG A 455 2.89 -9.52 14.86
C ARG A 455 1.37 -9.73 14.82
N HIS A 456 0.62 -8.78 15.33
CA HIS A 456 -0.84 -8.89 15.32
C HIS A 456 -1.45 -8.38 14.01
N LEU A 457 -2.62 -8.92 13.72
CA LEU A 457 -3.52 -8.48 12.67
C LEU A 457 -4.90 -8.22 13.28
N PHE A 458 -5.53 -7.11 12.90
CA PHE A 458 -6.91 -6.82 13.25
C PHE A 458 -7.76 -6.62 12.00
N LEU A 459 -8.89 -7.31 11.94
CA LEU A 459 -9.88 -7.23 10.86
C LEU A 459 -11.17 -6.63 11.40
N LEU A 460 -11.70 -5.63 10.72
CA LEU A 460 -13.05 -5.13 11.00
C LEU A 460 -14.08 -6.20 10.60
N HIS A 461 -14.79 -6.73 11.56
CA HIS A 461 -16.00 -7.50 11.29
C HIS A 461 -17.12 -6.53 10.92
N ILE A 462 -17.35 -6.35 9.63
CA ILE A 462 -18.57 -5.70 9.16
C ILE A 462 -19.69 -6.68 9.44
N LEU A 463 -20.39 -6.50 10.55
CA LEU A 463 -21.67 -7.17 10.80
C LEU A 463 -22.59 -6.76 9.65
N ARG A 464 -22.71 -7.61 8.63
CA ARG A 464 -23.81 -7.49 7.69
C ARG A 464 -25.07 -7.66 8.51
N ARG A 465 -25.75 -6.56 8.85
CA ARG A 465 -27.13 -6.61 9.29
C ARG A 465 -27.93 -7.22 8.13
N VAL A 466 -28.18 -8.51 8.22
CA VAL A 466 -29.23 -9.13 7.41
C VAL A 466 -30.51 -8.49 7.95
N SER A 467 -31.01 -7.47 7.27
CA SER A 467 -32.35 -6.97 7.50
C SER A 467 -33.31 -8.08 7.05
N HIS A 468 -33.74 -8.89 7.98
CA HIS A 468 -34.94 -9.70 7.79
C HIS A 468 -36.11 -8.71 7.73
N THR A 469 -36.42 -8.19 6.55
CA THR A 469 -37.73 -7.65 6.24
C THR A 469 -38.69 -8.84 6.17
N THR A 470 -39.28 -9.19 7.31
CA THR A 470 -40.46 -10.04 7.37
C THR A 470 -41.59 -9.29 6.71
N TRP A 471 -41.91 -9.68 5.50
CA TRP A 471 -43.15 -9.28 4.85
C TRP A 471 -44.31 -9.97 5.59
N TRP A 472 -45.04 -9.24 6.41
CA TRP A 472 -46.36 -9.65 6.88
C TRP A 472 -47.31 -9.59 5.67
N LYS A 473 -47.69 -10.77 5.13
CA LYS A 473 -48.83 -10.89 4.26
C LYS A 473 -50.08 -10.72 5.13
N PHE A 474 -50.76 -9.62 5.03
CA PHE A 474 -52.14 -9.53 5.43
C PHE A 474 -52.98 -10.35 4.44
N SER A 475 -53.45 -11.48 4.86
CA SER A 475 -54.54 -12.19 4.19
C SER A 475 -55.86 -11.46 4.53
N GLN A 476 -56.46 -10.83 3.53
CA GLN A 476 -57.89 -10.52 3.60
C GLN A 476 -58.61 -11.85 3.52
N GLN A 477 -59.30 -12.20 4.58
CA GLN A 477 -60.38 -13.19 4.54
C GLN A 477 -61.70 -12.42 4.48
N ASP A 478 -62.46 -12.78 3.47
CA ASP A 478 -63.76 -12.27 3.14
C ASP A 478 -64.78 -12.43 4.29
N ALA A 479 -65.56 -11.40 4.51
CA ALA A 479 -66.82 -11.49 5.23
C ALA A 479 -67.94 -11.56 4.21
N ALA A 480 -68.64 -12.70 4.21
CA ALA A 480 -69.97 -12.83 3.63
C ALA A 480 -71.03 -12.33 4.64
#